data_4636f43e3eee4a81e01b226c2ce1c6a7
#
_entry.id   4636f43e3eee4a81e01b226c2ce1c6a7
#
_cell.length_a   1.000
_cell.length_b   1.000
_cell.length_c   1.000
_cell.angle_alpha   90.00
_cell.angle_beta   90.00
_cell.angle_gamma   90.00
#
_symmetry.space_group_name_H-M   'P 1'
#
loop_
_entity.id
_entity.type
_entity.pdbx_description
1 polymer ?
#
loop_
_entity_poly.entity_id
_entity_poly.type
_entity_poly.pdbx_seq_one_letter_code
_entity_poly.pdbx_strand_id
1 'polypeptide(L)'
;MTRSWCSAVPSGVRLALQITPNAKKTEVVGLLDDALKLKLQAQPIEGKANEALVKYLAKALDVPRSAVTITRGQAGKKKLIEIVSASLTPDAVEKLLVQPP
;
A
#
# COMPACT_ATOMS: atom_id res chain seq x y z
N MET A 1 -18.78 -6.69 -3.76
CA MET A 1 -18.42 -6.00 -2.52
C MET A 1 -17.54 -4.80 -2.83
N THR A 2 -17.88 -3.66 -2.27
CA THR A 2 -17.13 -2.44 -2.50
C THR A 2 -15.88 -2.42 -1.62
N ARG A 3 -14.73 -2.14 -2.21
CA ARG A 3 -13.53 -1.94 -1.41
C ARG A 3 -13.13 -0.47 -1.51
N SER A 4 -13.32 0.23 -0.40
CA SER A 4 -13.05 1.66 -0.37
C SER A 4 -11.56 1.98 -0.31
N TRP A 5 -10.72 1.01 0.07
CA TRP A 5 -9.28 1.24 0.19
C TRP A 5 -8.53 1.03 -1.13
N CYS A 6 -9.17 0.45 -2.13
CA CYS A 6 -8.52 0.15 -3.41
C CYS A 6 -9.48 0.41 -4.55
N SER A 7 -9.07 1.20 -5.51
CA SER A 7 -9.89 1.53 -6.67
C SER A 7 -9.08 1.56 -7.94
N ALA A 8 -9.75 1.32 -9.06
CA ALA A 8 -9.12 1.42 -10.37
C ALA A 8 -9.01 2.87 -10.79
N VAL A 9 -7.88 3.22 -11.38
CA VAL A 9 -7.66 4.55 -11.99
C VAL A 9 -7.16 4.32 -13.41
N PRO A 10 -7.18 5.34 -14.27
CA PRO A 10 -6.82 5.14 -15.68
C PRO A 10 -5.43 4.53 -15.89
N SER A 11 -4.48 4.83 -15.01
CA SER A 11 -3.11 4.32 -15.16
C SER A 11 -2.83 3.05 -14.38
N GLY A 12 -3.79 2.58 -13.55
CA GLY A 12 -3.56 1.39 -12.73
C GLY A 12 -4.52 1.31 -11.57
N VAL A 13 -3.98 1.32 -10.35
CA VAL A 13 -4.80 1.24 -9.14
C VAL A 13 -4.36 2.29 -8.12
N ARG A 14 -5.28 2.67 -7.26
CA ARG A 14 -5.02 3.61 -6.15
C ARG A 14 -5.35 2.90 -4.84
N LEU A 15 -4.44 3.02 -3.88
CA LEU A 15 -4.61 2.39 -2.57
C LEU A 15 -4.64 3.44 -1.48
N ALA A 16 -5.54 3.25 -0.51
CA ALA A 16 -5.54 4.04 0.72
C ALA A 16 -5.03 3.15 1.84
N LEU A 17 -3.89 3.51 2.41
CA LEU A 17 -3.23 2.71 3.43
C LEU A 17 -3.05 3.52 4.71
N GLN A 18 -3.17 2.85 5.85
CA GLN A 18 -2.82 3.42 7.14
C GLN A 18 -1.58 2.70 7.66
N ILE A 19 -0.50 3.45 7.84
CA ILE A 19 0.81 2.88 8.12
C ILE A 19 1.15 3.01 9.59
N THR A 20 1.61 1.90 10.20
CA THR A 20 2.19 1.90 11.54
C THR A 20 3.65 1.53 11.40
N PRO A 21 4.57 2.51 11.46
CA PRO A 21 6.00 2.22 11.33
C PRO A 21 6.57 1.64 12.63
N ASN A 22 7.84 1.30 12.59
CA ASN A 22 8.56 0.77 13.75
C ASN A 22 8.00 -0.55 14.25
N ALA A 23 7.48 -1.35 13.34
CA ALA A 23 7.02 -2.70 13.66
C ALA A 23 8.16 -3.70 13.51
N LYS A 24 8.03 -4.85 14.12
CA LYS A 24 9.04 -5.89 14.05
C LYS A 24 9.10 -6.54 12.67
N LYS A 25 8.00 -6.51 11.95
CA LYS A 25 7.94 -7.01 10.57
C LYS A 25 6.88 -6.25 9.79
N THR A 26 7.00 -6.28 8.48
CA THR A 26 6.02 -5.66 7.61
C THR A 26 4.91 -6.66 7.32
N GLU A 27 3.66 -6.28 7.66
CA GLU A 27 2.52 -7.16 7.42
C GLU A 27 1.24 -6.37 7.32
N VAL A 28 0.29 -6.91 6.58
CA VAL A 28 -1.06 -6.35 6.50
C VAL A 28 -1.83 -6.84 7.73
N VAL A 29 -2.42 -5.90 8.46
CA VAL A 29 -3.17 -6.20 9.68
C VAL A 29 -4.64 -6.44 9.36
N GLY A 30 -5.23 -5.60 8.51
CA GLY A 30 -6.64 -5.72 8.18
C GLY A 30 -7.19 -4.39 7.69
N LEU A 31 -8.50 -4.31 7.60
CA LEU A 31 -9.19 -3.11 7.15
C LEU A 31 -9.59 -2.26 8.34
N LEU A 32 -9.45 -0.95 8.17
CA LEU A 32 -9.86 0.03 9.17
C LEU A 32 -10.58 1.15 8.43
N ASP A 33 -11.90 1.21 8.56
CA ASP A 33 -12.75 2.17 7.84
C ASP A 33 -12.50 2.06 6.33
N ASP A 34 -11.95 3.11 5.72
CA ASP A 34 -11.73 3.16 4.29
C ASP A 34 -10.26 2.99 3.91
N ALA A 35 -9.47 2.36 4.79
CA ALA A 35 -8.04 2.16 4.54
C ALA A 35 -7.62 0.77 4.95
N LEU A 36 -6.58 0.27 4.30
CA LEU A 36 -5.94 -0.99 4.67
C LEU A 36 -4.86 -0.70 5.69
N LYS A 37 -4.94 -1.31 6.85
CA LYS A 37 -3.98 -1.09 7.92
C LYS A 37 -2.76 -1.98 7.71
N LEU A 38 -1.58 -1.37 7.72
CA LEU A 38 -0.32 -2.03 7.43
C LEU A 38 0.72 -1.70 8.50
N LYS A 39 1.31 -2.71 9.10
CA LYS A 39 2.48 -2.54 9.94
C LYS A 39 3.71 -2.56 9.07
N LEU A 40 4.64 -1.64 9.33
CA LEU A 40 5.81 -1.47 8.48
C LEU A 40 7.08 -1.54 9.31
N GLN A 41 7.98 -2.45 8.91
CA GLN A 41 9.29 -2.56 9.54
C GLN A 41 10.19 -1.47 8.96
N ALA A 42 10.17 -0.32 9.60
CA ALA A 42 10.95 0.83 9.18
C ALA A 42 11.14 1.75 10.37
N GLN A 43 12.21 2.52 10.36
CA GLN A 43 12.41 3.54 11.36
C GLN A 43 11.29 4.58 11.24
N PRO A 44 10.83 5.16 12.37
CA PRO A 44 9.75 6.15 12.34
C PRO A 44 10.24 7.51 11.84
N ILE A 45 10.99 7.49 10.76
CA ILE A 45 11.50 8.67 10.06
C ILE A 45 10.81 8.66 8.71
N GLU A 46 10.24 9.78 8.33
CA GLU A 46 9.37 9.89 7.17
C GLU A 46 9.95 9.26 5.91
N GLY A 47 11.16 9.62 5.54
CA GLY A 47 11.78 9.09 4.32
C GLY A 47 11.99 7.59 4.36
N LYS A 48 12.33 7.05 5.53
CA LYS A 48 12.58 5.61 5.68
C LYS A 48 11.27 4.82 5.59
N ALA A 49 10.20 5.33 6.19
CA ALA A 49 8.91 4.66 6.13
C ALA A 49 8.38 4.62 4.69
N ASN A 50 8.50 5.73 3.97
CA ASN A 50 8.06 5.79 2.58
C ASN A 50 8.86 4.85 1.69
N GLU A 51 10.17 4.80 1.86
CA GLU A 51 11.03 3.88 1.13
C GLU A 51 10.63 2.42 1.36
N ALA A 52 10.44 2.05 2.62
CA ALA A 52 10.07 0.69 2.97
C ALA A 52 8.70 0.31 2.40
N LEU A 53 7.77 1.26 2.41
CA LEU A 53 6.43 1.04 1.88
C LEU A 53 6.48 0.79 0.36
N VAL A 54 7.22 1.61 -0.37
CA VAL A 54 7.37 1.44 -1.82
C VAL A 54 8.00 0.08 -2.12
N LYS A 55 9.05 -0.27 -1.41
CA LYS A 55 9.74 -1.53 -1.59
C LYS A 55 8.80 -2.72 -1.33
N TYR A 56 8.03 -2.65 -0.25
CA TYR A 56 7.11 -3.72 0.11
C TYR A 56 6.02 -3.90 -0.96
N LEU A 57 5.41 -2.79 -1.38
CA LEU A 57 4.33 -2.86 -2.37
C LEU A 57 4.83 -3.34 -3.73
N ALA A 58 6.00 -2.88 -4.15
CA ALA A 58 6.59 -3.31 -5.41
C ALA A 58 6.81 -4.82 -5.43
N LYS A 59 7.30 -5.35 -4.32
CA LYS A 59 7.54 -6.79 -4.22
C LYS A 59 6.24 -7.57 -4.12
N ALA A 60 5.30 -7.11 -3.29
CA ALA A 60 4.05 -7.81 -3.07
C ALA A 60 3.17 -7.85 -4.32
N LEU A 61 3.19 -6.79 -5.11
CA LEU A 61 2.36 -6.65 -6.30
C LEU A 61 3.11 -6.99 -7.58
N ASP A 62 4.38 -7.34 -7.46
CA ASP A 62 5.23 -7.73 -8.59
C ASP A 62 5.30 -6.65 -9.66
N VAL A 63 5.60 -5.43 -9.22
CA VAL A 63 5.78 -4.28 -10.10
C VAL A 63 7.11 -3.59 -9.75
N PRO A 64 7.69 -2.82 -10.68
CA PRO A 64 8.90 -2.08 -10.35
C PRO A 64 8.62 -0.96 -9.35
N ARG A 65 9.64 -0.58 -8.58
CA ARG A 65 9.48 0.51 -7.61
C ARG A 65 9.05 1.82 -8.26
N SER A 66 9.50 2.05 -9.48
CA SER A 66 9.14 3.27 -10.21
C SER A 66 7.66 3.35 -10.54
N ALA A 67 6.95 2.22 -10.49
CA ALA A 67 5.50 2.19 -10.71
C ALA A 67 4.71 2.57 -9.47
N VAL A 68 5.35 2.61 -8.29
CA VAL A 68 4.69 2.88 -7.01
C VAL A 68 4.97 4.32 -6.62
N THR A 69 3.91 5.13 -6.48
CA THR A 69 4.03 6.55 -6.13
C THR A 69 3.12 6.86 -4.96
N ILE A 70 3.69 7.50 -3.93
CA ILE A 70 2.90 8.01 -2.81
C ILE A 70 2.42 9.39 -3.21
N THR A 71 1.11 9.54 -3.42
CA THR A 71 0.54 10.77 -3.96
C THR A 71 0.07 11.73 -2.88
N ARG A 72 -0.26 11.21 -1.69
CA ARG A 72 -0.71 12.04 -0.57
C ARG A 72 -0.28 11.42 0.74
N GLY A 73 -0.25 12.24 1.77
CA GLY A 73 0.00 11.79 3.12
C GLY A 73 1.43 11.35 3.36
N GLN A 74 2.38 11.96 2.67
CA GLN A 74 3.78 11.54 2.82
C GLN A 74 4.29 11.73 4.24
N ALA A 75 3.76 12.73 4.95
CA ALA A 75 4.15 13.00 6.33
C ALA A 75 3.21 12.37 7.35
N GLY A 76 2.07 11.84 6.94
CA GLY A 76 1.06 11.29 7.84
C GLY A 76 1.06 9.78 7.89
N LYS A 77 0.22 9.24 8.77
CA LYS A 77 0.04 7.80 8.87
C LYS A 77 -0.85 7.26 7.75
N LYS A 78 -1.82 8.05 7.31
CA LYS A 78 -2.67 7.71 6.16
C LYS A 78 -1.99 8.15 4.89
N LYS A 79 -1.85 7.23 3.94
CA LYS A 79 -1.17 7.50 2.69
C LYS A 79 -2.00 7.04 1.51
N LEU A 80 -2.01 7.83 0.44
CA LEU A 80 -2.59 7.42 -0.83
C LEU A 80 -1.47 7.06 -1.78
N ILE A 81 -1.56 5.89 -2.35
CA ILE A 81 -0.54 5.35 -3.24
C ILE A 81 -1.17 5.03 -4.58
N GLU A 82 -0.49 5.40 -5.66
CA GLU A 82 -0.90 5.02 -7.01
C GLU A 82 0.14 4.08 -7.59
N ILE A 83 -0.36 3.04 -8.24
CA ILE A 83 0.50 2.05 -8.87
C ILE A 83 0.16 1.98 -10.34
N VAL A 84 1.15 2.29 -11.17
CA VAL A 84 0.98 2.26 -12.62
C VAL A 84 1.16 0.83 -13.11
N SER A 85 0.09 0.27 -13.67
CA SER A 85 0.14 -1.10 -14.18
C SER A 85 -1.02 -1.30 -15.15
N ALA A 86 -0.72 -1.89 -16.29
CA ALA A 86 -1.74 -2.21 -17.29
C ALA A 86 -2.56 -3.44 -16.91
N SER A 87 -2.06 -4.26 -15.99
CA SER A 87 -2.67 -5.56 -15.68
C SER A 87 -3.22 -5.67 -14.26
N LEU A 88 -2.82 -4.79 -13.35
CA LEU A 88 -3.31 -4.86 -11.96
C LEU A 88 -4.74 -4.36 -11.87
N THR A 89 -5.55 -5.10 -11.13
CA THR A 89 -6.94 -4.73 -10.84
C THR A 89 -7.11 -4.66 -9.32
N PRO A 90 -8.15 -3.98 -8.83
CA PRO A 90 -8.42 -3.99 -7.38
C PRO A 90 -8.59 -5.40 -6.81
N ASP A 91 -9.18 -6.32 -7.57
CA ASP A 91 -9.31 -7.72 -7.14
C ASP A 91 -7.95 -8.37 -6.95
N ALA A 92 -7.04 -8.17 -7.89
CA ALA A 92 -5.70 -8.75 -7.82
C ALA A 92 -4.92 -8.17 -6.65
N VAL A 93 -5.03 -6.86 -6.42
CA VAL A 93 -4.35 -6.20 -5.30
C VAL A 93 -4.86 -6.76 -3.98
N GLU A 94 -6.17 -6.92 -3.85
CA GLU A 94 -6.76 -7.48 -2.64
C GLU A 94 -6.25 -8.89 -2.39
N LYS A 95 -6.19 -9.73 -3.41
CA LYS A 95 -5.70 -11.09 -3.27
C LYS A 95 -4.24 -11.14 -2.85
N LEU A 96 -3.44 -10.21 -3.34
CA LEU A 96 -2.01 -10.20 -3.04
C LEU A 96 -1.70 -9.59 -1.68
N LEU A 97 -2.49 -8.63 -1.22
CA LEU A 97 -2.23 -7.94 0.04
C LEU A 97 -3.06 -8.47 1.20
N VAL A 98 -4.32 -8.83 0.97
CA VAL A 98 -5.22 -9.31 2.01
C VAL A 98 -5.46 -10.79 1.78
N GLN A 99 -4.44 -11.59 2.04
CA GLN A 99 -4.55 -13.03 1.90
C GLN A 99 -5.03 -13.65 3.21
N PRO A 100 -5.94 -14.62 3.15
CA PRO A 100 -6.27 -15.37 4.35
C PRO A 100 -5.08 -16.17 4.83
N PRO A 101 -4.98 -16.40 6.12
CA PRO A 101 -3.88 -17.18 6.69
C PRO A 101 -3.88 -18.63 6.21
#